data_01ee4bdbe564bac3ae3435311c9199bb
#
_entry.id   01ee4bdbe564bac3ae3435311c9199bb
#
_cell.length_a   1.000
_cell.length_b   1.000
_cell.length_c   1.000
_cell.angle_alpha   90.00
_cell.angle_beta   90.00
_cell.angle_gamma   90.00
#
_symmetry.space_group_name_H-M   'P 1'
#
loop_
_entity.id
_entity.type
_entity.pdbx_description
1 polymer ?
#
loop_
_entity_poly.entity_id
_entity_poly.type
_entity_poly.pdbx_seq_one_letter_code
_entity_poly.pdbx_strand_id
1 'polypeptide(L)'
;MSKLNLEETREEKAKRWKFSKVIWLVLYILLFIFVLLHFSLSPFSLAFTPLLWNNWLFLLSVVVFCHLWFLFLKKREFRWFHLIWGILSIPLALFIWFAIFFHFSIAKSENSVPINMDYGIDGREVILRKGFLFGEYDEYHDLVNPYIMKTKVNRVRYID
;
A
#
# COMPACT_ATOMS: atom_id res chain seq x y z
N MET A 1 9.71 -41.75 21.87
CA MET A 1 9.44 -40.31 21.96
C MET A 1 8.47 -40.09 23.11
N SER A 2 8.89 -39.47 24.20
CA SER A 2 8.08 -39.36 25.41
C SER A 2 6.91 -38.40 25.23
N LYS A 3 5.79 -38.63 25.92
CA LYS A 3 4.61 -37.74 25.90
C LYS A 3 4.97 -36.29 26.25
N LEU A 4 5.95 -36.11 27.12
CA LEU A 4 6.48 -34.80 27.54
C LEU A 4 7.01 -33.98 26.35
N ASN A 5 7.80 -34.59 25.44
CA ASN A 5 8.35 -33.89 24.27
C ASN A 5 7.28 -33.49 23.25
N LEU A 6 6.14 -34.19 23.26
CA LEU A 6 5.01 -33.87 22.37
C LEU A 6 4.17 -32.70 22.91
N GLU A 7 4.02 -32.58 24.20
CA GLU A 7 3.30 -31.47 24.84
C GLU A 7 4.11 -30.16 24.76
N GLU A 8 5.39 -30.20 25.07
CA GLU A 8 6.30 -29.07 24.96
C GLU A 8 6.35 -28.49 23.53
N THR A 9 6.40 -29.37 22.50
CA THR A 9 6.32 -28.95 21.10
C THR A 9 4.97 -28.34 20.71
N ARG A 10 3.88 -28.76 21.33
CA ARG A 10 2.53 -28.17 21.08
C ARG A 10 2.41 -26.79 21.68
N GLU A 11 2.90 -26.59 22.90
CA GLU A 11 2.89 -25.28 23.58
C GLU A 11 3.75 -24.24 22.85
N GLU A 12 4.96 -24.61 22.44
CA GLU A 12 5.81 -23.74 21.64
C GLU A 12 5.17 -23.35 20.31
N LYS A 13 4.54 -24.28 19.61
CA LYS A 13 3.80 -23.97 18.37
C LYS A 13 2.62 -23.03 18.63
N ALA A 14 1.90 -23.22 19.72
CA ALA A 14 0.80 -22.34 20.09
C ALA A 14 1.29 -20.93 20.44
N LYS A 15 2.42 -20.80 21.14
CA LYS A 15 3.05 -19.51 21.47
C LYS A 15 3.53 -18.75 20.23
N ARG A 16 4.22 -19.44 19.31
CA ARG A 16 4.65 -18.85 18.02
C ARG A 16 3.47 -18.36 17.20
N TRP A 17 2.36 -19.09 17.25
CA TRP A 17 1.14 -18.71 16.54
C TRP A 17 0.48 -17.46 17.12
N LYS A 18 0.37 -17.36 18.43
CA LYS A 18 -0.14 -16.14 19.08
C LYS A 18 0.73 -14.93 18.73
N PHE A 19 2.04 -15.08 18.79
CA PHE A 19 3.00 -14.05 18.43
C PHE A 19 2.87 -13.59 16.98
N SER A 20 2.73 -14.52 16.04
CA SER A 20 2.53 -14.19 14.62
C SER A 20 1.23 -13.39 14.39
N LYS A 21 0.12 -13.74 15.03
CA LYS A 21 -1.12 -12.97 14.93
C LYS A 21 -0.95 -11.53 15.42
N VAL A 22 -0.21 -11.34 16.51
CA VAL A 22 0.06 -10.00 17.05
C VAL A 22 0.88 -9.17 16.05
N ILE A 23 1.90 -9.76 15.41
CA ILE A 23 2.69 -9.06 14.40
C ILE A 23 1.81 -8.57 13.25
N TRP A 24 0.97 -9.45 12.68
CA TRP A 24 0.07 -9.06 11.59
C TRP A 24 -0.91 -7.97 12.00
N LEU A 25 -1.47 -8.08 13.20
CA LEU A 25 -2.36 -7.06 13.75
C LEU A 25 -1.66 -5.71 13.86
N VAL A 26 -0.45 -5.68 14.41
CA VAL A 26 0.34 -4.44 14.55
C VAL A 26 0.63 -3.82 13.17
N LEU A 27 1.02 -4.63 12.17
CA LEU A 27 1.26 -4.14 10.81
C LEU A 27 0.02 -3.49 10.21
N TYR A 28 -1.16 -4.12 10.32
CA TYR A 28 -2.40 -3.53 9.81
C TYR A 28 -2.81 -2.28 10.58
N ILE A 29 -2.60 -2.24 11.88
CA ILE A 29 -2.85 -1.02 12.68
C ILE A 29 -1.96 0.12 12.20
N LEU A 30 -0.67 -0.11 11.96
CA LEU A 30 0.25 0.91 11.46
C LEU A 30 -0.18 1.43 10.08
N LEU A 31 -0.57 0.53 9.17
CA LEU A 31 -1.10 0.90 7.85
C LEU A 31 -2.38 1.72 7.95
N PHE A 32 -3.25 1.39 8.90
CA PHE A 32 -4.49 2.12 9.15
C PHE A 32 -4.24 3.51 9.76
N ILE A 33 -3.30 3.60 10.71
CA ILE A 33 -2.89 4.89 11.30
C ILE A 33 -2.40 5.86 10.24
N PHE A 34 -1.65 5.38 9.23
CA PHE A 34 -1.21 6.23 8.12
C PHE A 34 -2.39 6.89 7.40
N VAL A 35 -3.45 6.12 7.12
CA VAL A 35 -4.67 6.63 6.48
C VAL A 35 -5.36 7.66 7.37
N LEU A 36 -5.49 7.37 8.68
CA LEU A 36 -6.08 8.32 9.63
C LEU A 36 -5.28 9.63 9.70
N LEU A 37 -3.94 9.54 9.71
CA LEU A 37 -3.06 10.72 9.70
C LEU A 37 -3.27 11.55 8.43
N HIS A 38 -3.40 10.92 7.26
CA HIS A 38 -3.70 11.65 6.03
C HIS A 38 -5.00 12.45 6.15
N PHE A 39 -6.10 11.80 6.58
CA PHE A 39 -7.37 12.49 6.74
C PHE A 39 -7.36 13.56 7.83
N SER A 40 -6.51 13.42 8.84
CA SER A 40 -6.33 14.45 9.86
C SER A 40 -5.62 15.73 9.34
N LEU A 41 -4.91 15.63 8.22
CA LEU A 41 -4.28 16.77 7.55
C LEU A 41 -5.27 17.57 6.68
N SER A 42 -6.36 16.94 6.24
CA SER A 42 -7.34 17.55 5.33
C SER A 42 -7.94 18.87 5.85
N PRO A 43 -8.33 19.01 7.13
CA PRO A 43 -8.84 20.29 7.66
C PRO A 43 -7.85 21.45 7.56
N PHE A 44 -6.55 21.15 7.49
CA PHE A 44 -5.48 22.17 7.33
C PHE A 44 -5.12 22.44 5.86
N SER A 45 -5.89 21.89 4.92
CA SER A 45 -5.58 21.93 3.49
C SER A 45 -4.21 21.34 3.15
N LEU A 46 -3.83 20.29 3.89
CA LEU A 46 -2.60 19.53 3.71
C LEU A 46 -2.90 18.11 3.30
N ALA A 47 -1.99 17.50 2.56
CA ALA A 47 -2.05 16.09 2.15
C ALA A 47 -0.66 15.48 2.13
N PHE A 48 -0.57 14.17 2.27
CA PHE A 48 0.66 13.46 1.98
C PHE A 48 0.95 13.51 0.48
N THR A 49 2.23 13.59 0.12
CA THR A 49 2.67 13.57 -1.28
C THR A 49 2.41 12.20 -1.95
N PRO A 50 2.35 12.14 -3.29
CA PRO A 50 2.24 10.89 -4.03
C PRO A 50 3.34 9.87 -3.68
N LEU A 51 4.54 10.35 -3.35
CA LEU A 51 5.65 9.50 -2.91
C LEU A 51 5.26 8.64 -1.71
N LEU A 52 4.66 9.24 -0.68
CA LEU A 52 4.23 8.50 0.51
C LEU A 52 3.07 7.55 0.21
N TRP A 53 2.09 7.99 -0.58
CA TRP A 53 0.95 7.16 -0.94
C TRP A 53 1.33 5.97 -1.80
N ASN A 54 2.21 6.15 -2.78
CA ASN A 54 2.69 5.06 -3.63
C ASN A 54 3.49 4.04 -2.81
N ASN A 55 4.36 4.51 -1.92
CA ASN A 55 5.11 3.63 -1.02
C ASN A 55 4.19 2.90 -0.02
N TRP A 56 3.17 3.57 0.50
CA TRP A 56 2.19 2.95 1.39
C TRP A 56 1.39 1.87 0.66
N LEU A 57 0.94 2.13 -0.57
CA LEU A 57 0.21 1.15 -1.37
C LEU A 57 1.08 -0.07 -1.68
N PHE A 58 2.35 0.15 -2.02
CA PHE A 58 3.31 -0.92 -2.21
C PHE A 58 3.48 -1.75 -0.93
N LEU A 59 3.69 -1.10 0.21
CA LEU A 59 3.85 -1.77 1.50
C LEU A 59 2.59 -2.56 1.88
N LEU A 60 1.40 -1.98 1.69
CA LEU A 60 0.13 -2.66 1.91
C LEU A 60 0.05 -3.95 1.08
N SER A 61 0.40 -3.87 -0.20
CA SER A 61 0.38 -5.01 -1.12
C SER A 61 1.32 -6.12 -0.66
N VAL A 62 2.54 -5.76 -0.24
CA VAL A 62 3.52 -6.71 0.29
C VAL A 62 3.02 -7.36 1.59
N VAL A 63 2.48 -6.57 2.52
CA VAL A 63 1.96 -7.08 3.80
C VAL A 63 0.80 -8.05 3.56
N VAL A 64 -0.17 -7.68 2.72
CA VAL A 64 -1.30 -8.55 2.37
C VAL A 64 -0.82 -9.83 1.70
N PHE A 65 0.08 -9.73 0.73
CA PHE A 65 0.64 -10.88 0.04
C PHE A 65 1.36 -11.83 1.00
N CYS A 66 2.27 -11.32 1.82
CA CYS A 66 3.00 -12.13 2.80
C CYS A 66 2.07 -12.77 3.83
N HIS A 67 1.01 -12.05 4.27
CA HIS A 67 0.02 -12.59 5.18
C HIS A 67 -0.78 -13.74 4.57
N LEU A 68 -1.24 -13.58 3.33
CA LEU A 68 -1.94 -14.64 2.60
C LEU A 68 -1.05 -15.88 2.42
N TRP A 69 0.20 -15.68 2.03
CA TRP A 69 1.19 -16.75 1.94
C TRP A 69 1.41 -17.46 3.27
N PHE A 70 1.57 -16.69 4.33
CA PHE A 70 1.72 -17.25 5.68
C PHE A 70 0.52 -18.11 6.09
N LEU A 71 -0.70 -17.64 5.84
CA LEU A 71 -1.93 -18.39 6.12
C LEU A 71 -2.04 -19.65 5.27
N PHE A 72 -1.61 -19.56 4.01
CA PHE A 72 -1.64 -20.66 3.08
C PHE A 72 -0.66 -21.77 3.47
N LEU A 73 0.59 -21.44 3.74
CA LEU A 73 1.63 -22.39 4.14
C LEU A 73 1.34 -23.07 5.48
N LYS A 74 0.63 -22.39 6.36
CA LYS A 74 0.33 -22.92 7.70
C LYS A 74 -0.66 -24.07 7.70
N LYS A 75 -1.61 -24.10 6.80
CA LYS A 75 -2.77 -24.99 6.91
C LYS A 75 -2.52 -26.43 6.46
N ARG A 76 -1.39 -26.76 5.79
CA ARG A 76 -1.25 -28.08 5.15
C ARG A 76 0.19 -28.60 5.13
N GLU A 77 0.29 -29.92 5.09
CA GLU A 77 1.49 -30.65 4.67
C GLU A 77 1.87 -30.20 3.25
N PHE A 78 3.16 -29.93 3.04
CA PHE A 78 3.70 -29.44 1.78
C PHE A 78 3.45 -30.45 0.65
N ARG A 79 2.65 -30.08 -0.32
CA ARG A 79 2.40 -30.84 -1.56
C ARG A 79 2.80 -30.00 -2.76
N TRP A 80 3.26 -30.63 -3.84
CA TRP A 80 3.61 -29.96 -5.10
C TRP A 80 2.54 -28.99 -5.62
N PHE A 81 1.28 -29.33 -5.43
CA PHE A 81 0.15 -28.45 -5.75
C PHE A 81 0.24 -27.07 -5.05
N HIS A 82 0.75 -27.00 -3.84
CA HIS A 82 0.88 -25.75 -3.11
C HIS A 82 2.01 -24.87 -3.68
N LEU A 83 3.06 -25.50 -4.21
CA LEU A 83 4.15 -24.79 -4.86
C LEU A 83 3.67 -24.15 -6.17
N ILE A 84 2.90 -24.89 -6.98
CA ILE A 84 2.31 -24.36 -8.22
C ILE A 84 1.37 -23.19 -7.91
N TRP A 85 0.46 -23.34 -6.95
CA TRP A 85 -0.43 -22.25 -6.53
C TRP A 85 0.32 -21.06 -5.96
N GLY A 86 1.40 -21.31 -5.24
CA GLY A 86 2.27 -20.28 -4.75
C GLY A 86 2.88 -19.45 -5.88
N ILE A 87 3.45 -20.10 -6.87
CA ILE A 87 4.04 -19.43 -8.04
C ILE A 87 2.98 -18.65 -8.81
N LEU A 88 1.78 -19.21 -9.03
CA LEU A 88 0.68 -18.52 -9.72
C LEU A 88 0.10 -17.34 -8.93
N SER A 89 0.19 -17.36 -7.61
CA SER A 89 -0.30 -16.26 -6.78
C SER A 89 0.53 -14.98 -6.91
N ILE A 90 1.82 -15.08 -7.27
CA ILE A 90 2.70 -13.93 -7.47
C ILE A 90 2.20 -13.03 -8.62
N PRO A 91 2.04 -13.53 -9.87
CA PRO A 91 1.55 -12.70 -10.95
C PRO A 91 0.12 -12.19 -10.68
N LEU A 92 -0.72 -12.98 -10.02
CA LEU A 92 -2.07 -12.54 -9.65
C LEU A 92 -2.03 -11.39 -8.64
N ALA A 93 -1.19 -11.46 -7.61
CA ALA A 93 -1.02 -10.40 -6.64
C ALA A 93 -0.46 -9.11 -7.28
N LEU A 94 0.53 -9.25 -8.17
CA LEU A 94 1.08 -8.14 -8.94
C LEU A 94 0.03 -7.51 -9.86
N PHE A 95 -0.80 -8.33 -10.52
CA PHE A 95 -1.89 -7.84 -11.36
C PHE A 95 -2.93 -7.07 -10.55
N ILE A 96 -3.36 -7.59 -9.40
CA ILE A 96 -4.31 -6.92 -8.50
C ILE A 96 -3.71 -5.60 -8.00
N TRP A 97 -2.44 -5.62 -7.58
CA TRP A 97 -1.74 -4.42 -7.15
C TRP A 97 -1.70 -3.37 -8.26
N PHE A 98 -1.30 -3.78 -9.47
CA PHE A 98 -1.24 -2.89 -10.63
C PHE A 98 -2.62 -2.33 -10.97
N ALA A 99 -3.68 -3.15 -10.96
CA ALA A 99 -5.04 -2.71 -11.25
C ALA A 99 -5.53 -1.67 -10.22
N ILE A 100 -5.26 -1.89 -8.92
CA ILE A 100 -5.59 -0.94 -7.86
C ILE A 100 -4.81 0.36 -8.07
N PHE A 101 -3.49 0.26 -8.28
CA PHE A 101 -2.63 1.41 -8.48
C PHE A 101 -3.08 2.22 -9.71
N PHE A 102 -3.34 1.54 -10.81
CA PHE A 102 -3.80 2.16 -12.06
C PHE A 102 -5.17 2.83 -11.89
N HIS A 103 -6.10 2.17 -11.20
CA HIS A 103 -7.40 2.75 -10.90
C HIS A 103 -7.28 4.07 -10.13
N PHE A 104 -6.48 4.10 -9.07
CA PHE A 104 -6.25 5.33 -8.30
C PHE A 104 -5.48 6.40 -9.08
N SER A 105 -4.56 6.01 -9.95
CA SER A 105 -3.80 6.96 -10.77
C SER A 105 -4.63 7.64 -11.85
N ILE A 106 -5.63 6.91 -12.39
CA ILE A 106 -6.55 7.46 -13.42
C ILE A 106 -7.76 8.14 -12.78
N ALA A 107 -8.13 7.75 -11.56
CA ALA A 107 -9.26 8.34 -10.88
C ALA A 107 -9.08 9.86 -10.77
N LYS A 108 -10.04 10.57 -11.36
CA LYS A 108 -10.05 12.01 -11.62
C LYS A 108 -9.73 12.88 -10.40
N SER A 109 -9.43 14.13 -10.70
CA SER A 109 -9.01 15.28 -9.90
C SER A 109 -9.70 15.52 -8.54
N GLU A 110 -10.78 14.83 -8.23
CA GLU A 110 -11.56 14.99 -7.00
C GLU A 110 -11.10 14.08 -5.84
N ASN A 111 -10.12 13.20 -6.10
CA ASN A 111 -9.66 12.28 -5.07
C ASN A 111 -8.81 13.00 -4.02
N SER A 112 -9.25 12.90 -2.79
CA SER A 112 -8.49 13.36 -1.61
C SER A 112 -7.17 12.61 -1.39
N VAL A 113 -6.96 11.49 -2.12
CA VAL A 113 -5.78 10.64 -2.02
C VAL A 113 -4.93 10.81 -3.28
N PRO A 114 -3.74 11.41 -3.19
CA PRO A 114 -2.90 11.72 -4.34
C PRO A 114 -2.02 10.52 -4.76
N ILE A 115 -2.62 9.36 -5.01
CA ILE A 115 -1.90 8.25 -5.65
C ILE A 115 -1.74 8.59 -7.12
N ASN A 116 -0.50 8.76 -7.58
CA ASN A 116 -0.22 9.12 -8.95
C ASN A 116 1.11 8.48 -9.40
N MET A 117 1.11 7.82 -10.56
CA MET A 117 2.33 7.24 -11.15
C MET A 117 3.19 8.32 -11.82
N ASP A 118 2.54 9.31 -12.41
CA ASP A 118 3.20 10.36 -13.19
C ASP A 118 3.21 11.66 -12.38
N TYR A 119 4.13 11.72 -11.43
CA TYR A 119 4.35 12.91 -10.62
C TYR A 119 5.82 13.33 -10.68
N GLY A 120 6.05 14.61 -10.56
CA GLY A 120 7.39 15.21 -10.46
C GLY A 120 7.52 16.09 -9.23
N ILE A 121 8.75 16.38 -8.87
CA ILE A 121 9.07 17.38 -7.85
C ILE A 121 9.99 18.38 -8.52
N ASP A 122 9.57 19.64 -8.56
CA ASP A 122 10.35 20.75 -9.08
C ASP A 122 10.50 21.82 -8.00
N GLY A 123 11.70 21.88 -7.41
CA GLY A 123 12.00 22.80 -6.33
C GLY A 123 11.10 22.61 -5.10
N ARG A 124 10.12 23.52 -4.94
CA ARG A 124 9.15 23.49 -3.83
C ARG A 124 7.73 23.11 -4.27
N GLU A 125 7.58 22.61 -5.47
CA GLU A 125 6.29 22.21 -6.01
C GLU A 125 6.25 20.71 -6.30
N VAL A 126 5.09 20.10 -6.08
CA VAL A 126 4.74 18.76 -6.61
C VAL A 126 3.92 18.99 -7.86
N ILE A 127 4.29 18.30 -8.92
CA ILE A 127 3.58 18.30 -10.19
C ILE A 127 2.82 17.00 -10.27
N LEU A 128 1.50 17.06 -10.40
CA LEU A 128 0.63 15.91 -10.58
C LEU A 128 0.08 15.93 -12.00
N ARG A 129 0.49 14.97 -12.82
CA ARG A 129 -0.10 14.80 -14.15
C ARG A 129 -1.45 14.13 -14.02
N LYS A 130 -2.47 14.79 -14.56
CA LYS A 130 -3.85 14.34 -14.55
C LYS A 130 -4.43 14.36 -15.97
N GLY A 131 -5.47 13.57 -16.14
CA GLY A 131 -6.14 13.43 -17.42
C GLY A 131 -5.83 12.08 -18.08
N PHE A 132 -6.69 11.69 -19.01
CA PHE A 132 -6.54 10.48 -19.81
C PHE A 132 -7.43 10.62 -21.05
N LEU A 133 -6.92 10.28 -22.23
CA LEU A 133 -7.62 10.25 -23.53
C LEU A 133 -8.13 11.60 -24.10
N PHE A 134 -8.54 12.57 -23.29
CA PHE A 134 -9.18 13.80 -23.77
C PHE A 134 -8.44 15.09 -23.37
N GLY A 135 -7.20 14.97 -22.99
CA GLY A 135 -6.34 16.08 -22.59
C GLY A 135 -5.65 15.79 -21.27
N GLU A 136 -4.36 15.97 -21.27
CA GLU A 136 -3.53 15.86 -20.08
C GLU A 136 -3.23 17.25 -19.57
N TYR A 137 -3.13 17.37 -18.26
CA TYR A 137 -2.73 18.60 -17.60
C TYR A 137 -1.91 18.33 -16.35
N ASP A 138 -1.00 19.25 -16.05
CA ASP A 138 -0.18 19.22 -14.86
C ASP A 138 -0.77 20.17 -13.81
N GLU A 139 -1.08 19.64 -12.61
CA GLU A 139 -1.43 20.43 -11.43
C GLU A 139 -0.19 20.64 -10.56
N TYR A 140 0.02 21.85 -10.14
CA TYR A 140 1.16 22.26 -9.31
C TYR A 140 0.68 22.57 -7.90
N HIS A 141 1.26 21.89 -6.92
CA HIS A 141 0.96 22.03 -5.50
C HIS A 141 2.21 22.42 -4.72
N ASP A 142 2.11 23.36 -3.80
CA ASP A 142 3.22 23.74 -2.92
C ASP A 142 3.61 22.56 -2.01
N LEU A 143 4.91 22.32 -1.90
CA LEU A 143 5.49 21.45 -0.89
C LEU A 143 5.68 22.22 0.42
N VAL A 144 5.20 21.65 1.53
CA VAL A 144 5.57 22.07 2.88
C VAL A 144 6.89 21.39 3.27
N ASN A 145 7.02 20.12 2.93
CA ASN A 145 8.25 19.32 3.04
C ASN A 145 8.16 18.15 2.04
N PRO A 146 9.19 17.31 1.86
CA PRO A 146 9.18 16.22 0.88
C PRO A 146 8.01 15.22 1.00
N TYR A 147 7.32 15.22 2.14
CA TYR A 147 6.27 14.24 2.46
C TYR A 147 4.87 14.86 2.54
N ILE A 148 4.78 16.21 2.66
CA ILE A 148 3.52 16.94 2.84
C ILE A 148 3.43 18.05 1.81
N MET A 149 2.29 18.09 1.12
CA MET A 149 1.94 19.14 0.15
C MET A 149 0.66 19.85 0.56
N LYS A 150 0.45 21.05 0.02
CA LYS A 150 -0.84 21.72 0.11
C LYS A 150 -1.83 21.11 -0.89
N THR A 151 -3.08 20.97 -0.48
CA THR A 151 -4.15 20.47 -1.38
C THR A 151 -4.58 21.50 -2.41
N LYS A 152 -4.33 22.80 -2.12
CA LYS A 152 -4.65 23.89 -3.05
C LYS A 152 -3.75 23.82 -4.28
N VAL A 153 -4.37 23.83 -5.45
CA VAL A 153 -3.67 23.93 -6.72
C VAL A 153 -3.20 25.36 -6.92
N ASN A 154 -1.91 25.55 -7.19
CA ASN A 154 -1.33 26.86 -7.46
C ASN A 154 -1.55 27.29 -8.92
N ARG A 155 -1.30 26.36 -9.83
CA ARG A 155 -1.45 26.57 -11.26
C ARG A 155 -1.76 25.24 -11.97
N VAL A 156 -2.38 25.37 -13.13
CA VAL A 156 -2.65 24.25 -14.05
C VAL A 156 -2.00 24.56 -15.38
N ARG A 157 -1.31 23.56 -15.95
CA ARG A 157 -0.71 23.64 -17.27
C ARG A 157 -1.30 22.54 -18.14
N TYR A 158 -1.99 22.90 -19.18
CA TYR A 158 -2.48 21.95 -20.19
C TYR A 158 -1.31 21.49 -21.07
N ILE A 159 -1.32 20.21 -21.41
CA ILE A 159 -0.33 19.59 -22.29
C ILE A 159 -1.03 19.36 -23.62
N ASP A 160 -0.61 20.11 -24.63
CA ASP A 160 -1.12 20.00 -26.01
C ASP A 160 -0.52 18.79 -26.73
#